data_020aefe6b894d201934276b1aed2d0ab
#
_entry.id   020aefe6b894d201934276b1aed2d0ab
#
_cell.length_a   1.000
_cell.length_b   1.000
_cell.length_c   1.000
_cell.angle_alpha   90.00
_cell.angle_beta   90.00
_cell.angle_gamma   90.00
#
_symmetry.space_group_name_H-M   'P 1'
#
loop_
_entity.id
_entity.type
_entity.pdbx_description
1 polymer ?
#
loop_
_entity_poly.entity_id
_entity_poly.type
_entity_poly.pdbx_seq_one_letter_code
_entity_poly.pdbx_strand_id
1 'polypeptide(L)'
;MASPTWLGRPSSVAQRVLERMDALLSETDDQGRPVAYNRVAGVVVTGNEDGAHHVISEISGALADIGFTIPGQAWTYWHLGPGPGPDYLDERKGRDWAHSTGRTMADNLLGVARALSERPLQAAG
;
A
#
# COMPACT_ATOMS: atom_id res chain seq x y z
N MET A 1 1.42 3.49 1.19
CA MET A 1 1.56 4.27 -0.07
C MET A 1 0.19 4.69 -0.57
N ALA A 2 0.04 5.87 -1.18
CA ALA A 2 -1.24 6.33 -1.70
C ALA A 2 -1.14 6.62 -3.20
N SER A 3 -2.22 6.34 -3.95
CA SER A 3 -2.32 6.65 -5.37
C SER A 3 -3.77 6.92 -5.75
N PRO A 4 -4.04 7.84 -6.68
CA PRO A 4 -5.31 7.82 -7.40
C PRO A 4 -5.37 6.63 -8.37
N THR A 5 -6.57 6.36 -8.90
CA THR A 5 -6.73 5.52 -10.07
C THR A 5 -6.68 6.39 -11.33
N TRP A 6 -5.86 6.01 -12.28
CA TRP A 6 -5.79 6.61 -13.60
C TRP A 6 -5.94 5.51 -14.65
N LEU A 7 -7.07 5.46 -15.35
CA LEU A 7 -7.38 4.36 -16.27
C LEU A 7 -7.26 2.97 -15.60
N GLY A 8 -7.70 2.87 -14.34
CA GLY A 8 -7.60 1.66 -13.54
C GLY A 8 -6.20 1.29 -13.05
N ARG A 9 -5.21 2.19 -13.14
CA ARG A 9 -3.80 1.95 -12.78
C ARG A 9 -3.27 2.93 -11.74
N PRO A 10 -2.15 2.63 -11.07
CA PRO A 10 -1.44 3.61 -10.26
C PRO A 10 -1.03 4.83 -11.10
N SER A 11 -0.98 5.99 -10.47
CA SER A 11 -0.49 7.19 -11.14
C SER A 11 0.99 7.02 -11.54
N SER A 12 1.42 7.75 -12.56
CA SER A 12 2.84 7.77 -12.96
C SER A 12 3.77 8.24 -11.84
N VAL A 13 3.27 9.07 -10.92
CA VAL A 13 4.03 9.49 -9.74
C VAL A 13 4.22 8.32 -8.77
N ALA A 14 3.17 7.54 -8.49
CA ALA A 14 3.26 6.34 -7.67
C ALA A 14 4.20 5.31 -8.30
N GLN A 15 4.07 5.08 -9.60
CA GLN A 15 4.94 4.18 -10.35
C GLN A 15 6.41 4.63 -10.28
N ARG A 16 6.68 5.91 -10.47
CA ARG A 16 8.05 6.45 -10.35
C ARG A 16 8.63 6.29 -8.94
N VAL A 17 7.81 6.42 -7.90
CA VAL A 17 8.25 6.16 -6.53
C VAL A 17 8.66 4.71 -6.37
N LEU A 18 7.84 3.76 -6.82
CA LEU A 18 8.15 2.32 -6.77
C LEU A 18 9.44 1.99 -7.53
N GLU A 19 9.61 2.51 -8.73
CA GLU A 19 10.83 2.30 -9.53
C GLU A 19 12.08 2.85 -8.82
N ARG A 20 11.98 3.96 -8.12
CA ARG A 20 13.10 4.50 -7.33
C ARG A 20 13.36 3.70 -6.05
N MET A 21 12.34 3.07 -5.48
CA MET A 21 12.49 2.20 -4.32
C MET A 21 13.19 0.89 -4.66
N ASP A 22 13.33 0.53 -5.94
CA ASP A 22 14.15 -0.59 -6.39
C ASP A 22 15.60 -0.52 -5.85
N ALA A 23 16.14 0.68 -5.66
CA ALA A 23 17.44 0.88 -5.04
C ALA A 23 17.56 0.27 -3.62
N LEU A 24 16.44 0.11 -2.90
CA LEU A 24 16.43 -0.50 -1.57
C LEU A 24 16.80 -2.00 -1.59
N LEU A 25 16.69 -2.67 -2.75
CA LEU A 25 17.09 -4.07 -2.90
C LEU A 25 18.60 -4.28 -2.70
N SER A 26 19.39 -3.23 -2.98
CA SER A 26 20.86 -3.26 -2.81
C SER A 26 21.32 -2.75 -1.45
N GLU A 27 20.41 -2.26 -0.61
CA GLU A 27 20.72 -1.72 0.71
C GLU A 27 20.44 -2.75 1.79
N THR A 28 21.42 -3.00 2.64
CA THR A 28 21.29 -3.94 3.77
C THR A 28 21.63 -3.27 5.10
N ASP A 29 21.05 -3.78 6.17
CA ASP A 29 21.42 -3.42 7.53
C ASP A 29 22.72 -4.13 7.98
N ASP A 30 23.18 -3.83 9.21
CA ASP A 30 24.41 -4.42 9.78
C ASP A 30 24.35 -5.95 9.95
N GLN A 31 23.17 -6.55 9.79
CA GLN A 31 22.95 -8.00 9.82
C GLN A 31 22.80 -8.62 8.43
N GLY A 32 23.01 -7.84 7.37
CA GLY A 32 22.89 -8.29 5.99
C GLY A 32 21.43 -8.44 5.51
N ARG A 33 20.43 -7.90 6.24
CA ARG A 33 19.02 -7.96 5.85
C ARG A 33 18.70 -6.77 4.95
N PRO A 34 17.88 -6.95 3.91
CA PRO A 34 17.37 -5.82 3.13
C PRO A 34 16.72 -4.78 4.05
N VAL A 35 16.98 -3.50 3.83
CA VAL A 35 16.47 -2.41 4.68
C VAL A 35 14.95 -2.32 4.75
N ALA A 36 14.24 -2.87 3.76
CA ALA A 36 12.78 -2.95 3.75
C ALA A 36 12.23 -4.10 4.63
N TYR A 37 13.07 -5.09 4.99
CA TYR A 37 12.63 -6.19 5.85
C TYR A 37 12.20 -5.67 7.23
N ASN A 38 11.21 -6.39 7.80
CA ASN A 38 10.62 -6.05 9.09
C ASN A 38 9.91 -4.69 9.13
N ARG A 39 9.66 -4.11 7.97
CA ARG A 39 8.80 -2.95 7.79
C ARG A 39 7.49 -3.39 7.14
N VAL A 40 6.40 -2.76 7.53
CA VAL A 40 5.07 -3.04 6.97
C VAL A 40 4.67 -1.96 5.99
N ALA A 41 3.88 -2.33 5.00
CA ALA A 41 3.33 -1.37 4.06
C ALA A 41 1.85 -1.64 3.81
N GLY A 42 1.13 -0.57 3.46
CA GLY A 42 -0.28 -0.62 3.09
C GLY A 42 -0.58 0.37 1.98
N VAL A 43 -1.76 0.24 1.38
CA VAL A 43 -2.15 0.99 0.19
C VAL A 43 -3.45 1.74 0.42
N VAL A 44 -3.46 3.02 0.05
CA VAL A 44 -4.66 3.86 0.03
C VAL A 44 -4.93 4.31 -1.39
N VAL A 45 -6.16 4.12 -1.86
CA VAL A 45 -6.54 4.50 -3.22
C VAL A 45 -7.77 5.39 -3.19
N THR A 46 -7.74 6.46 -3.97
CA THR A 46 -8.94 7.26 -4.25
C THR A 46 -9.13 7.40 -5.75
N GLY A 47 -10.37 7.37 -6.19
CA GLY A 47 -10.67 7.57 -7.61
C GLY A 47 -12.14 7.85 -7.84
N ASN A 48 -12.45 8.65 -8.82
CA ASN A 48 -13.82 8.89 -9.29
C ASN A 48 -14.27 7.87 -10.34
N GLU A 49 -13.47 6.86 -10.57
CA GLU A 49 -13.74 5.69 -11.44
C GLU A 49 -13.29 4.39 -10.75
N ASP A 50 -13.59 3.24 -11.35
CA ASP A 50 -13.20 1.94 -10.83
C ASP A 50 -11.69 1.65 -10.97
N GLY A 51 -11.26 0.46 -10.53
CA GLY A 51 -9.87 -0.01 -10.64
C GLY A 51 -9.08 -0.02 -9.33
N ALA A 52 -9.68 0.34 -8.20
CA ALA A 52 -8.96 0.42 -6.93
C ALA A 52 -8.27 -0.89 -6.53
N HIS A 53 -8.92 -2.05 -6.69
CA HIS A 53 -8.30 -3.36 -6.38
C HIS A 53 -7.12 -3.67 -7.29
N HIS A 54 -7.16 -3.27 -8.56
CA HIS A 54 -6.02 -3.44 -9.45
C HIS A 54 -4.83 -2.59 -9.00
N VAL A 55 -5.07 -1.32 -8.67
CA VAL A 55 -4.04 -0.41 -8.13
C VAL A 55 -3.44 -0.96 -6.83
N ILE A 56 -4.28 -1.48 -5.92
CA ILE A 56 -3.84 -2.10 -4.67
C ILE A 56 -2.93 -3.30 -4.96
N SER A 57 -3.31 -4.17 -5.89
CA SER A 57 -2.54 -5.36 -6.25
C SER A 57 -1.17 -5.00 -6.85
N GLU A 58 -1.12 -4.05 -7.79
CA GLU A 58 0.14 -3.61 -8.41
C GLU A 58 1.09 -3.00 -7.38
N ILE A 59 0.60 -2.09 -6.54
CA ILE A 59 1.44 -1.44 -5.52
C ILE A 59 1.88 -2.43 -4.44
N SER A 60 0.97 -3.28 -3.96
CA SER A 60 1.29 -4.25 -2.91
C SER A 60 2.30 -5.29 -3.40
N GLY A 61 2.17 -5.77 -4.65
CA GLY A 61 3.13 -6.68 -5.27
C GLY A 61 4.53 -6.06 -5.33
N ALA A 62 4.64 -4.85 -5.87
CA ALA A 62 5.92 -4.15 -5.96
C ALA A 62 6.55 -3.90 -4.56
N LEU A 63 5.75 -3.50 -3.57
CA LEU A 63 6.26 -3.31 -2.21
C LEU A 63 6.71 -4.63 -1.56
N ALA A 64 5.99 -5.73 -1.82
CA ALA A 64 6.39 -7.05 -1.34
C ALA A 64 7.70 -7.52 -1.99
N ASP A 65 7.88 -7.30 -3.29
CA ASP A 65 9.11 -7.61 -4.02
C ASP A 65 10.32 -6.83 -3.47
N ILE A 66 10.11 -5.59 -3.03
CA ILE A 66 11.15 -4.77 -2.40
C ILE A 66 11.51 -5.29 -0.99
N GLY A 67 10.64 -6.10 -0.37
CA GLY A 67 10.87 -6.71 0.95
C GLY A 67 9.95 -6.26 2.07
N PHE A 68 8.97 -5.40 1.80
CA PHE A 68 7.99 -5.01 2.80
C PHE A 68 7.02 -6.15 3.10
N THR A 69 6.60 -6.26 4.35
CA THR A 69 5.49 -7.13 4.74
C THR A 69 4.16 -6.42 4.51
N ILE A 70 3.27 -7.07 3.76
CA ILE A 70 1.92 -6.59 3.49
C ILE A 70 0.94 -7.38 4.38
N PRO A 71 0.45 -6.82 5.49
CA PRO A 71 -0.55 -7.49 6.33
C PRO A 71 -1.86 -7.75 5.60
N GLY A 72 -2.64 -8.70 6.12
CA GLY A 72 -4.03 -8.88 5.65
C GLY A 72 -4.83 -7.59 5.82
N GLN A 73 -5.65 -7.24 4.82
CA GLN A 73 -6.42 -5.99 4.79
C GLN A 73 -5.58 -4.72 5.01
N ALA A 74 -4.35 -4.71 4.52
CA ALA A 74 -3.45 -3.56 4.59
C ALA A 74 -3.76 -2.51 3.51
N TRP A 75 -5.04 -2.27 3.26
CA TRP A 75 -5.50 -1.31 2.27
C TRP A 75 -6.85 -0.70 2.63
N THR A 76 -7.08 0.47 2.08
CA THR A 76 -8.41 1.08 1.98
C THR A 76 -8.52 1.82 0.66
N TYR A 77 -9.75 1.99 0.19
CA TYR A 77 -10.01 2.78 -1.01
C TYR A 77 -11.37 3.47 -0.95
N TRP A 78 -11.49 4.48 -1.76
CA TRP A 78 -12.75 5.11 -2.09
C TRP A 78 -12.86 5.28 -3.60
N HIS A 79 -13.98 4.88 -4.20
CA HIS A 79 -14.30 5.15 -5.61
C HIS A 79 -15.81 5.15 -5.80
N LEU A 80 -16.25 5.73 -6.89
CA LEU A 80 -17.66 5.75 -7.31
C LEU A 80 -17.92 5.07 -8.65
N GLY A 81 -16.96 4.32 -9.18
CA GLY A 81 -17.09 3.66 -10.50
C GLY A 81 -18.48 3.15 -10.86
N PRO A 82 -18.70 2.66 -12.11
CA PRO A 82 -17.69 2.24 -13.08
C PRO A 82 -17.07 3.35 -13.93
N GLY A 83 -17.74 4.48 -14.13
CA GLY A 83 -17.25 5.59 -14.93
C GLY A 83 -16.93 6.82 -14.10
N PRO A 84 -16.34 7.85 -14.69
CA PRO A 84 -16.00 9.05 -13.96
C PRO A 84 -17.22 9.68 -13.29
N GLY A 85 -17.07 9.99 -12.02
CA GLY A 85 -18.07 10.62 -11.17
C GLY A 85 -17.48 11.82 -10.45
N PRO A 86 -18.15 12.33 -9.39
CA PRO A 86 -17.59 13.36 -8.53
C PRO A 86 -16.33 12.87 -7.82
N ASP A 87 -15.48 13.80 -7.45
CA ASP A 87 -14.26 13.53 -6.69
C ASP A 87 -14.54 13.25 -5.21
N TYR A 88 -13.57 12.69 -4.52
CA TYR A 88 -13.67 12.36 -3.09
C TYR A 88 -14.11 13.55 -2.23
N LEU A 89 -13.68 14.76 -2.55
CA LEU A 89 -14.04 15.96 -1.79
C LEU A 89 -15.48 16.43 -2.04
N ASP A 90 -16.06 16.07 -3.16
CA ASP A 90 -17.38 16.52 -3.60
C ASP A 90 -18.51 15.52 -3.26
N GLU A 91 -18.14 14.29 -2.91
CA GLU A 91 -19.10 13.23 -2.63
C GLU A 91 -18.82 12.58 -1.26
N ARG A 92 -19.88 12.43 -0.46
CA ARG A 92 -19.80 11.82 0.88
C ARG A 92 -20.06 10.31 0.88
N LYS A 93 -20.74 9.80 -0.15
CA LYS A 93 -21.11 8.39 -0.25
C LYS A 93 -19.85 7.50 -0.21
N GLY A 94 -19.89 6.48 0.61
CA GLY A 94 -18.79 5.52 0.74
C GLY A 94 -17.61 5.97 1.61
N ARG A 95 -17.55 7.22 2.08
CA ARG A 95 -16.46 7.69 2.94
C ARG A 95 -16.42 6.96 4.28
N ASP A 96 -17.56 6.69 4.90
CA ASP A 96 -17.59 6.00 6.19
C ASP A 96 -17.03 4.59 6.09
N TRP A 97 -17.31 3.90 4.98
CA TRP A 97 -16.69 2.61 4.69
C TRP A 97 -15.19 2.73 4.49
N ALA A 98 -14.74 3.67 3.66
CA ALA A 98 -13.32 3.90 3.42
C ALA A 98 -12.55 4.28 4.71
N HIS A 99 -13.15 5.09 5.57
CA HIS A 99 -12.57 5.44 6.86
C HIS A 99 -12.54 4.23 7.82
N SER A 100 -13.59 3.40 7.82
CA SER A 100 -13.64 2.20 8.66
C SER A 100 -12.57 1.19 8.23
N THR A 101 -12.47 0.90 6.94
CA THR A 101 -11.43 0.02 6.41
C THR A 101 -10.03 0.61 6.58
N GLY A 102 -9.89 1.93 6.52
CA GLY A 102 -8.64 2.64 6.82
C GLY A 102 -8.19 2.46 8.26
N ARG A 103 -9.13 2.47 9.24
CA ARG A 103 -8.82 2.16 10.64
C ARG A 103 -8.37 0.71 10.78
N THR A 104 -9.09 -0.24 10.18
CA THR A 104 -8.70 -1.65 10.17
C THR A 104 -7.30 -1.84 9.58
N MET A 105 -7.01 -1.18 8.47
CA MET A 105 -5.68 -1.18 7.87
C MET A 105 -4.62 -0.70 8.87
N ALA A 106 -4.85 0.42 9.54
CA ALA A 106 -3.91 0.99 10.50
C ALA A 106 -3.65 0.02 11.67
N ASP A 107 -4.70 -0.59 12.22
CA ASP A 107 -4.59 -1.56 13.30
C ASP A 107 -3.79 -2.80 12.88
N ASN A 108 -4.02 -3.32 11.67
CA ASN A 108 -3.30 -4.47 11.14
C ASN A 108 -1.82 -4.12 10.89
N LEU A 109 -1.53 -2.94 10.32
CA LEU A 109 -0.16 -2.47 10.14
C LEU A 109 0.58 -2.37 11.48
N LEU A 110 -0.03 -1.74 12.47
CA LEU A 110 0.56 -1.61 13.81
C LEU A 110 0.78 -2.96 14.50
N GLY A 111 -0.20 -3.86 14.41
CA GLY A 111 -0.11 -5.20 14.99
C GLY A 111 1.05 -6.00 14.42
N VAL A 112 1.16 -6.05 13.08
CA VAL A 112 2.24 -6.77 12.40
C VAL A 112 3.60 -6.09 12.62
N ALA A 113 3.65 -4.76 12.58
CA ALA A 113 4.90 -4.03 12.87
C ALA A 113 5.45 -4.34 14.26
N ARG A 114 4.59 -4.40 15.28
CA ARG A 114 4.99 -4.80 16.65
C ARG A 114 5.50 -6.23 16.68
N ALA A 115 4.79 -7.17 16.06
CA ALA A 115 5.21 -8.57 16.00
C ALA A 115 6.58 -8.73 15.32
N LEU A 116 6.83 -8.03 14.22
CA LEU A 116 8.11 -8.04 13.52
C LEU A 116 9.23 -7.35 14.33
N SER A 117 8.89 -6.34 15.13
CA SER A 117 9.86 -5.72 16.05
C SER A 117 10.31 -6.69 17.15
N GLU A 118 9.39 -7.51 17.66
CA GLU A 118 9.69 -8.52 18.70
C GLU A 118 10.38 -9.76 18.13
N ARG A 119 10.00 -10.18 16.92
CA ARG A 119 10.53 -11.37 16.23
C ARG A 119 10.83 -11.06 14.77
N PRO A 120 11.96 -10.40 14.51
CA PRO A 120 12.31 -9.99 13.15
C PRO A 120 12.63 -11.20 12.25
N LEU A 121 12.24 -11.09 10.98
CA LEU A 121 12.68 -12.00 9.94
C LEU A 121 14.21 -11.90 9.81
N GLN A 122 14.85 -13.04 9.60
CA GLN A 122 16.28 -13.10 9.39
C GLN A 122 16.61 -13.04 7.90
N ALA A 123 17.82 -12.60 7.55
CA ALA A 123 18.32 -12.74 6.20
C ALA A 123 18.38 -14.23 5.83
N ALA A 124 18.10 -14.55 4.58
CA ALA A 124 18.40 -15.87 4.06
C ALA A 124 19.92 -16.07 4.08
N GLY A 125 20.35 -17.15 4.74
CA GLY A 125 21.76 -17.53 4.78
C GLY A 125 22.27 -18.04 3.44
#